data_30cba39c992e317dfd0b55f6326720f9
#
_entry.id   30cba39c992e317dfd0b55f6326720f9
#
_cell.length_a   1.000
_cell.length_b   1.000
_cell.length_c   1.000
_cell.angle_alpha   90.00
_cell.angle_beta   90.00
_cell.angle_gamma   90.00
#
_symmetry.space_group_name_H-M   'P 1'
#
loop_
_entity.id
_entity.type
_entity.pdbx_description
1 polymer ?
#
loop_
_entity_poly.entity_id
_entity_poly.type
_entity_poly.pdbx_seq_one_letter_code
_entity_poly.pdbx_strand_id
1 'polypeptide(L)'
;MKLPVRIKLEDKKLGRESNWGQAIFADGKIEVDPRQSPKRRLNVVLHEGIHILDPNLSELKVRAYANRLCDLLWKDRWRRLDK
;
A
#
# COMPACT_ATOMS: atom_id res chain seq x y z
N MET A 1 -14.38 -4.49 15.38
CA MET A 1 -13.64 -5.00 14.21
C MET A 1 -12.35 -5.66 14.67
N LYS A 2 -12.07 -6.84 14.13
CA LYS A 2 -10.85 -7.55 14.47
C LYS A 2 -9.78 -7.27 13.44
N LEU A 3 -8.70 -6.61 13.84
CA LEU A 3 -7.59 -6.32 12.94
C LEU A 3 -6.70 -7.55 12.76
N PRO A 4 -6.09 -7.72 11.60
CA PRO A 4 -5.12 -8.80 11.43
C PRO A 4 -3.92 -8.58 12.35
N VAL A 5 -3.36 -9.69 12.83
CA VAL A 5 -2.15 -9.63 13.65
C VAL A 5 -1.00 -9.00 12.87
N ARG A 6 -0.96 -9.28 11.58
CA ARG A 6 0.12 -8.81 10.71
C ARG A 6 -0.41 -8.69 9.29
N ILE A 7 -0.04 -7.60 8.61
CA ILE A 7 -0.34 -7.44 7.20
C ILE A 7 0.80 -8.06 6.41
N LYS A 8 0.48 -8.97 5.50
CA LYS A 8 1.46 -9.59 4.62
C LYS A 8 1.69 -8.71 3.41
N LEU A 9 2.92 -8.63 2.96
CA LEU A 9 3.29 -7.83 1.80
C LEU A 9 4.01 -8.72 0.78
N GLU A 10 3.57 -8.66 -0.46
CA GLU A 10 4.16 -9.45 -1.53
C GLU A 10 4.33 -8.60 -2.78
N ASP A 11 5.51 -8.66 -3.39
CA ASP A 11 5.74 -8.08 -4.70
C ASP A 11 5.18 -9.03 -5.75
N LYS A 12 4.36 -8.51 -6.66
CA LYS A 12 3.75 -9.31 -7.70
C LYS A 12 3.46 -8.45 -8.91
N LYS A 13 3.85 -8.92 -10.08
CA LYS A 13 3.48 -8.25 -11.31
C LYS A 13 1.96 -8.36 -11.49
N LEU A 14 1.32 -7.23 -11.37
CA LEU A 14 -0.13 -7.16 -11.53
C LEU A 14 -0.46 -6.85 -12.98
N GLY A 15 -1.27 -7.17 -13.61
CA GLY A 15 -1.53 -7.02 -15.02
C GLY A 15 -1.40 -5.60 -15.54
N ARG A 16 -2.02 -5.34 -16.64
CA ARG A 16 -2.01 -4.06 -17.33
C ARG A 16 -2.91 -3.06 -16.61
N GLU A 17 -3.04 -1.88 -17.17
CA GLU A 17 -4.09 -0.91 -16.82
C GLU A 17 -3.96 -0.30 -15.44
N SER A 18 -2.76 0.12 -15.10
CA SER A 18 -2.57 0.96 -13.92
C SER A 18 -2.90 0.29 -12.59
N ASN A 19 -3.01 -1.02 -12.55
CA ASN A 19 -3.19 -1.71 -11.30
C ASN A 19 -1.84 -1.89 -10.63
N TRP A 20 -1.48 -0.96 -9.76
CA TRP A 20 -0.18 -0.95 -9.10
C TRP A 20 -0.17 -1.68 -7.77
N GLY A 21 -1.34 -1.98 -7.22
CA GLY A 21 -1.45 -2.71 -5.97
C GLY A 21 -2.86 -3.16 -5.71
N GLN A 22 -3.01 -4.11 -4.82
CA GLN A 22 -4.34 -4.58 -4.41
C GLN A 22 -4.31 -5.15 -3.00
N ALA A 23 -5.44 -5.03 -2.32
CA ALA A 23 -5.64 -5.58 -0.99
C ALA A 23 -6.47 -6.87 -1.10
N ILE A 24 -6.01 -7.92 -0.46
CA ILE A 24 -6.72 -9.20 -0.40
C ILE A 24 -7.17 -9.39 1.03
N PHE A 25 -8.39 -8.97 1.30
CA PHE A 25 -8.92 -8.88 2.66
C PHE A 25 -8.97 -10.24 3.37
N ALA A 26 -9.35 -11.28 2.64
CA ALA A 26 -9.47 -12.61 3.22
C ALA A 26 -8.16 -13.10 3.83
N ASP A 27 -7.04 -12.73 3.23
CA ASP A 27 -5.72 -13.18 3.66
C ASP A 27 -4.96 -12.15 4.49
N GLY A 28 -5.51 -10.95 4.66
CA GLY A 28 -4.79 -9.86 5.30
C GLY A 28 -3.49 -9.53 4.57
N LYS A 29 -3.52 -9.58 3.23
CA LYS A 29 -2.35 -9.45 2.39
C LYS A 29 -2.52 -8.31 1.40
N ILE A 30 -1.42 -7.63 1.11
CA ILE A 30 -1.38 -6.69 0.00
C ILE A 30 -0.35 -7.16 -1.03
N GLU A 31 -0.68 -6.96 -2.29
CA GLU A 31 0.21 -7.26 -3.40
C GLU A 31 0.54 -5.96 -4.09
N VAL A 32 1.81 -5.75 -4.39
CA VAL A 32 2.30 -4.50 -4.96
C VAL A 32 3.15 -4.81 -6.18
N ASP A 33 2.86 -4.15 -7.28
CA ASP A 33 3.65 -4.33 -8.49
C ASP A 33 5.02 -3.69 -8.28
N PRO A 34 6.12 -4.46 -8.45
CA PRO A 34 7.46 -3.94 -8.22
C PRO A 34 7.97 -2.99 -9.31
N ARG A 35 7.26 -2.88 -10.43
CA ARG A 35 7.70 -2.12 -11.61
C ARG A 35 7.33 -0.65 -11.55
N GLN A 36 7.29 -0.07 -10.36
CA GLN A 36 6.95 1.33 -10.19
C GLN A 36 8.06 2.05 -9.44
N SER A 37 8.04 3.39 -9.49
CA SER A 37 9.06 4.17 -8.80
C SER A 37 9.01 3.94 -7.28
N PRO A 38 10.14 4.12 -6.58
CA PRO A 38 10.17 3.89 -5.13
C PRO A 38 9.12 4.69 -4.35
N LYS A 39 8.92 5.95 -4.68
CA LYS A 39 7.93 6.77 -3.98
C LYS A 39 6.51 6.30 -4.27
N ARG A 40 6.22 5.94 -5.52
CA ARG A 40 4.90 5.40 -5.86
C ARG A 40 4.65 4.10 -5.13
N ARG A 41 5.66 3.23 -5.07
CA ARG A 41 5.54 1.97 -4.35
C ARG A 41 5.20 2.20 -2.88
N LEU A 42 5.89 3.13 -2.22
CA LEU A 42 5.58 3.47 -0.84
C LEU A 42 4.13 3.92 -0.69
N ASN A 43 3.67 4.79 -1.59
CA ASN A 43 2.29 5.26 -1.56
C ASN A 43 1.30 4.10 -1.71
N VAL A 44 1.56 3.19 -2.64
CA VAL A 44 0.68 2.04 -2.89
C VAL A 44 0.65 1.11 -1.67
N VAL A 45 1.80 0.85 -1.05
CA VAL A 45 1.86 0.04 0.17
C VAL A 45 0.99 0.66 1.26
N LEU A 46 1.11 1.97 1.47
CA LEU A 46 0.30 2.67 2.47
C LEU A 46 -1.18 2.62 2.11
N HIS A 47 -1.51 2.87 0.85
CA HIS A 47 -2.90 2.89 0.38
C HIS A 47 -3.58 1.53 0.61
N GLU A 48 -2.96 0.45 0.15
CA GLU A 48 -3.54 -0.88 0.30
C GLU A 48 -3.53 -1.33 1.77
N GLY A 49 -2.50 -0.94 2.53
CA GLY A 49 -2.45 -1.23 3.95
C GLY A 49 -3.59 -0.57 4.72
N ILE A 50 -3.90 0.67 4.40
CA ILE A 50 -5.03 1.38 5.03
C ILE A 50 -6.34 0.67 4.71
N HIS A 51 -6.52 0.19 3.47
CA HIS A 51 -7.71 -0.59 3.12
C HIS A 51 -7.87 -1.84 4.00
N ILE A 52 -6.77 -2.53 4.28
CA ILE A 52 -6.81 -3.71 5.14
C ILE A 52 -7.20 -3.34 6.57
N LEU A 53 -6.65 -2.23 7.07
CA LEU A 53 -6.88 -1.82 8.46
C LEU A 53 -8.28 -1.24 8.67
N ASP A 54 -8.82 -0.56 7.68
CA ASP A 54 -10.15 0.03 7.77
C ASP A 54 -10.91 -0.14 6.46
N PRO A 55 -11.51 -1.33 6.26
CA PRO A 55 -12.20 -1.62 5.00
C PRO A 55 -13.39 -0.71 4.70
N ASN A 56 -13.92 -0.04 5.73
CA ASN A 56 -15.08 0.84 5.57
C ASN A 56 -14.72 2.27 5.22
N LEU A 57 -13.43 2.58 5.24
CA LEU A 57 -12.99 3.93 4.92
C LEU A 57 -13.16 4.19 3.41
N SER A 58 -13.65 5.37 3.06
CA SER A 58 -13.88 5.69 1.65
C SER A 58 -12.57 5.75 0.89
N GLU A 59 -12.64 5.45 -0.40
CA GLU A 59 -11.47 5.52 -1.28
C GLU A 59 -10.83 6.91 -1.27
N LEU A 60 -11.66 7.95 -1.20
CA LEU A 60 -11.17 9.32 -1.15
C LEU A 60 -10.31 9.57 0.09
N LYS A 61 -10.78 9.09 1.25
CA LYS A 61 -10.03 9.25 2.49
C LYS A 61 -8.77 8.39 2.51
N VAL A 62 -8.86 7.17 2.02
CA VAL A 62 -7.68 6.29 1.90
C VAL A 62 -6.60 6.96 1.08
N ARG A 63 -6.98 7.51 -0.07
CA ARG A 63 -6.04 8.21 -0.94
C ARG A 63 -5.42 9.41 -0.26
N ALA A 64 -6.22 10.21 0.41
CA ALA A 64 -5.73 11.39 1.12
C ALA A 64 -4.76 11.03 2.23
N TYR A 65 -5.09 10.02 3.04
CA TYR A 65 -4.24 9.57 4.13
C TYR A 65 -2.93 8.98 3.61
N ALA A 66 -3.03 8.12 2.60
CA ALA A 66 -1.83 7.51 2.01
C ALA A 66 -0.88 8.56 1.43
N ASN A 67 -1.44 9.55 0.73
CA ASN A 67 -0.62 10.62 0.15
C ASN A 67 0.12 11.41 1.23
N ARG A 68 -0.56 11.75 2.31
CA ARG A 68 0.06 12.52 3.39
C ARG A 68 1.12 11.72 4.13
N LEU A 69 0.83 10.47 4.45
CA LEU A 69 1.80 9.59 5.10
C LEU A 69 3.00 9.33 4.20
N CYS A 70 2.75 9.12 2.92
CA CYS A 70 3.83 8.90 1.95
C CYS A 70 4.76 10.11 1.89
N ASP A 71 4.21 11.31 1.79
CA ASP A 71 5.02 12.53 1.76
C ASP A 71 5.83 12.69 3.04
N LEU A 72 5.22 12.42 4.18
CA LEU A 72 5.90 12.51 5.47
C LEU A 72 7.08 11.56 5.55
N LEU A 73 6.84 10.29 5.23
CA LEU A 73 7.89 9.27 5.29
C LEU A 73 8.98 9.54 4.26
N TRP A 74 8.62 10.03 3.08
CA TRP A 74 9.58 10.34 2.03
C TRP A 74 10.50 11.49 2.46
N LYS A 75 9.94 12.52 3.08
CA LYS A 75 10.74 13.64 3.61
C LYS A 75 11.67 13.17 4.72
N ASP A 76 11.22 12.23 5.54
CA ASP A 76 12.04 11.67 6.61
C ASP A 76 13.00 10.60 6.09
N ARG A 77 13.13 10.48 4.78
CA ARG A 77 14.10 9.64 4.08
C ARG A 77 13.91 8.14 4.29
N TRP A 78 12.69 7.71 4.58
CA TRP A 78 12.40 6.30 4.60
C TRP A 78 12.42 5.75 3.18
N ARG A 79 13.30 4.80 2.94
CA ARG A 79 13.53 4.20 1.63
C ARG A 79 13.63 2.70 1.77
N ARG A 80 13.10 2.01 0.77
CA ARG A 80 13.32 0.58 0.68
C ARG A 80 14.78 0.33 0.31
N LEU A 81 15.43 -0.59 1.04
CA LEU A 81 16.76 -1.02 0.67
C LEU A 81 16.66 -2.06 -0.43
N ASP A 82 17.27 -1.78 -1.55
CA ASP A 82 17.37 -2.75 -2.64
C ASP A 82 18.65 -3.55 -2.46
N LYS A 83 18.51 -4.84 -2.62
CA LYS A 83 19.67 -5.73 -2.52
C LYS A 83 20.28 -5.96 -3.89
#